data_c2e6d7f1a40e811bee5262b92fc9391e
#
_entry.id   c2e6d7f1a40e811bee5262b92fc9391e
#
_cell.length_a   1.000
_cell.length_b   1.000
_cell.length_c   1.000
_cell.angle_alpha   90.00
_cell.angle_beta   90.00
_cell.angle_gamma   90.00
#
_symmetry.space_group_name_H-M   'P 1'
#
loop_
_entity.id
_entity.type
_entity.pdbx_description
1 polymer ?
#
loop_
_entity_poly.entity_id
_entity_poly.type
_entity_poly.pdbx_seq_one_letter_code
_entity_poly.pdbx_strand_id
1 'polypeptide(L)'
;MSAQSKKFVLNKKTIRNHMNKVFVILHILGIVAILSSCESNNPIYPVETASPKTEIKPKKLKYGFDLDQFRIVKKKIRRGDTFGSILEENGIDYPEVYKILQSIKRNVNVRRLVTGKTFKLLYSKDSIAPPKAFIYEPDVESYTVIQLRDSIYGKMVTKPVKILQKEGNGVIENSLYETMNNSGLNYQLTYYLADVYAWNIDFYRLHKGDRFKVIYTEKFVNDTVSIGIERIKAAIFQHAGKDFYAFEFKPDSLKGIVEYFDENAKNLRRAFLKAPVKFGPVTSRYNLKRRIAYYGNRVKPHRGTDFAANVGTPILATANGVVVKSSYTIGNGNYVTIKHNNTYSTQYLHMKRRKVKKGQFVTQGQVIGWVGMTGYTSGPHVCYRFWKNGRQVDPFRQKLPEAKPILNQLKVNYLNAIIDLKTQLDCISFFPESSYINSALALSESDIK
;
A
#
# COMPACT_ATOMS: atom_id res chain seq x y z
N MET A 1 -14.30 -73.38 -34.36
CA MET A 1 -15.60 -72.81 -34.82
C MET A 1 -15.62 -71.33 -34.33
N SER A 2 -15.56 -70.46 -35.37
CA SER A 2 -15.41 -68.99 -35.18
C SER A 2 -16.79 -68.36 -35.13
N ALA A 3 -16.96 -67.39 -34.23
CA ALA A 3 -18.08 -66.45 -34.25
C ALA A 3 -17.56 -65.05 -34.33
N GLN A 4 -17.70 -64.39 -35.48
CA GLN A 4 -17.36 -62.97 -35.71
C GLN A 4 -18.39 -62.03 -35.02
N SER A 5 -17.92 -61.15 -34.20
CA SER A 5 -18.67 -60.03 -33.67
C SER A 5 -18.47 -58.81 -34.61
N LYS A 6 -19.50 -58.42 -35.37
CA LYS A 6 -19.56 -57.17 -36.14
C LYS A 6 -19.83 -56.00 -35.23
N LYS A 7 -18.84 -55.13 -35.00
CA LYS A 7 -19.04 -53.82 -34.36
C LYS A 7 -19.67 -52.82 -35.34
N PHE A 8 -20.87 -52.36 -35.05
CA PHE A 8 -21.54 -51.27 -35.75
C PHE A 8 -20.92 -49.95 -35.29
N VAL A 9 -20.17 -49.29 -36.17
CA VAL A 9 -19.63 -47.95 -35.92
C VAL A 9 -20.66 -46.93 -36.46
N LEU A 10 -21.46 -46.38 -35.58
CA LEU A 10 -22.35 -45.25 -35.90
C LEU A 10 -21.54 -43.97 -36.08
N ASN A 11 -21.65 -43.36 -37.27
CA ASN A 11 -20.93 -42.16 -37.66
C ASN A 11 -21.42 -40.93 -36.88
N LYS A 12 -20.57 -40.38 -36.03
CA LYS A 12 -20.83 -39.20 -35.18
C LYS A 12 -21.33 -37.95 -35.93
N LYS A 13 -21.10 -37.87 -37.23
CA LYS A 13 -21.50 -36.76 -38.11
C LYS A 13 -23.01 -36.76 -38.39
N THR A 14 -23.64 -37.95 -38.49
CA THR A 14 -25.09 -38.11 -38.74
C THR A 14 -25.92 -37.75 -37.51
N ILE A 15 -25.45 -38.10 -36.31
CA ILE A 15 -26.14 -37.80 -35.05
C ILE A 15 -26.17 -36.27 -34.80
N ARG A 16 -25.06 -35.54 -35.09
CA ARG A 16 -24.96 -34.10 -34.88
C ARG A 16 -25.89 -33.30 -35.83
N ASN A 17 -26.10 -33.76 -37.05
CA ASN A 17 -27.01 -33.12 -37.99
C ASN A 17 -28.49 -33.32 -37.65
N HIS A 18 -28.89 -34.44 -37.03
CA HIS A 18 -30.24 -34.66 -36.55
C HIS A 18 -30.56 -33.85 -35.32
N MET A 19 -29.63 -33.72 -34.35
CA MET A 19 -29.82 -32.91 -33.18
C MET A 19 -29.99 -31.41 -33.51
N ASN A 20 -29.20 -30.87 -34.44
CA ASN A 20 -29.36 -29.44 -34.83
C ASN A 20 -30.71 -29.17 -35.56
N LYS A 21 -31.29 -30.10 -36.31
CA LYS A 21 -32.60 -29.95 -36.93
C LYS A 21 -33.74 -29.99 -35.90
N VAL A 22 -33.63 -30.82 -34.86
CA VAL A 22 -34.63 -30.90 -33.79
C VAL A 22 -34.62 -29.61 -32.93
N PHE A 23 -33.42 -29.03 -32.66
CA PHE A 23 -33.30 -27.78 -31.92
C PHE A 23 -33.87 -26.58 -32.66
N VAL A 24 -33.73 -26.50 -33.97
CA VAL A 24 -34.30 -25.41 -34.78
C VAL A 24 -35.84 -25.53 -34.88
N ILE A 25 -36.42 -26.72 -34.97
CA ILE A 25 -37.88 -26.96 -35.00
C ILE A 25 -38.51 -26.60 -33.64
N LEU A 26 -37.85 -26.92 -32.52
CA LEU A 26 -38.34 -26.56 -31.18
C LEU A 26 -38.33 -25.04 -30.92
N HIS A 27 -37.35 -24.30 -31.50
CA HIS A 27 -37.33 -22.82 -31.36
C HIS A 27 -38.40 -22.13 -32.22
N ILE A 28 -38.73 -22.69 -33.40
CA ILE A 28 -39.80 -22.12 -34.28
C ILE A 28 -41.18 -22.39 -33.69
N LEU A 29 -41.42 -23.56 -33.08
CA LEU A 29 -42.67 -23.87 -32.39
C LEU A 29 -42.89 -23.03 -31.12
N GLY A 30 -41.82 -22.64 -30.40
CA GLY A 30 -41.88 -21.74 -29.24
C GLY A 30 -42.27 -20.31 -29.60
N ILE A 31 -41.88 -19.81 -30.77
CA ILE A 31 -42.20 -18.44 -31.24
C ILE A 31 -43.64 -18.32 -31.75
N VAL A 32 -44.22 -19.38 -32.33
CA VAL A 32 -45.63 -19.37 -32.82
C VAL A 32 -46.62 -19.46 -31.68
N ALA A 33 -46.25 -20.06 -30.53
CA ALA A 33 -47.14 -20.13 -29.36
C ALA A 33 -47.31 -18.82 -28.59
N ILE A 34 -46.43 -17.83 -28.83
CA ILE A 34 -46.50 -16.51 -28.13
C ILE A 34 -47.40 -15.49 -28.88
N LEU A 35 -47.80 -15.79 -30.13
CA LEU A 35 -48.59 -14.85 -30.93
C LEU A 35 -50.11 -15.16 -30.96
N SER A 36 -50.60 -16.13 -30.20
CA SER A 36 -52.02 -16.53 -30.19
C SER A 36 -52.60 -16.50 -28.78
N SER A 37 -52.60 -15.35 -28.14
CA SER A 37 -53.36 -15.19 -26.88
C SER A 37 -53.84 -13.76 -26.69
N CYS A 38 -55.17 -13.67 -26.62
CA CYS A 38 -55.99 -12.67 -25.99
C CYS A 38 -56.36 -11.41 -26.77
N GLU A 39 -57.47 -11.50 -27.53
CA GLU A 39 -58.53 -10.52 -27.44
C GLU A 39 -59.43 -10.87 -26.26
N SER A 40 -59.38 -10.11 -25.19
CA SER A 40 -60.39 -10.12 -24.13
C SER A 40 -61.02 -8.72 -24.07
N ASN A 41 -62.32 -8.66 -24.48
CA ASN A 41 -63.20 -7.52 -24.28
C ASN A 41 -63.41 -7.32 -22.76
N ASN A 42 -62.75 -6.35 -22.18
CA ASN A 42 -63.08 -5.81 -20.87
C ASN A 42 -63.68 -4.42 -21.01
N PRO A 43 -64.74 -4.09 -20.26
CA PRO A 43 -65.39 -2.81 -20.32
C PRO A 43 -64.51 -1.68 -19.84
N ILE A 44 -64.51 -0.57 -20.59
CA ILE A 44 -63.74 0.65 -20.27
C ILE A 44 -64.36 1.28 -19.02
N TYR A 45 -63.77 1.13 -17.87
CA TYR A 45 -63.99 2.01 -16.74
C TYR A 45 -63.07 3.25 -16.90
N PRO A 46 -63.52 4.45 -16.53
CA PRO A 46 -62.71 5.65 -16.64
C PRO A 46 -61.51 5.50 -15.69
N VAL A 47 -60.32 5.50 -16.28
CA VAL A 47 -59.08 5.54 -15.51
C VAL A 47 -59.01 6.90 -14.85
N GLU A 48 -59.17 6.94 -13.51
CA GLU A 48 -58.73 8.07 -12.70
C GLU A 48 -57.27 8.32 -13.02
N THR A 49 -56.96 9.49 -13.56
CA THR A 49 -55.61 9.96 -13.79
C THR A 49 -54.86 9.99 -12.45
N ALA A 50 -54.12 8.94 -12.18
CA ALA A 50 -53.20 8.92 -11.05
C ALA A 50 -52.26 10.12 -11.21
N SER A 51 -52.33 11.03 -10.26
CA SER A 51 -51.39 12.13 -10.09
C SER A 51 -49.96 11.61 -10.18
N PRO A 52 -49.03 12.29 -10.86
CA PRO A 52 -47.68 11.82 -10.98
C PRO A 52 -47.10 11.61 -9.56
N LYS A 53 -46.80 10.35 -9.21
CA LYS A 53 -46.02 10.06 -8.02
C LYS A 53 -44.70 10.79 -8.17
N THR A 54 -44.58 11.90 -7.45
CA THR A 54 -43.33 12.63 -7.34
C THR A 54 -42.30 11.64 -6.77
N GLU A 55 -41.40 11.15 -7.61
CA GLU A 55 -40.23 10.37 -7.16
C GLU A 55 -39.48 11.26 -6.18
N ILE A 56 -39.60 10.98 -4.89
CA ILE A 56 -38.82 11.61 -3.85
C ILE A 56 -37.38 11.06 -4.03
N LYS A 57 -36.57 11.76 -4.83
CA LYS A 57 -35.14 11.47 -4.93
C LYS A 57 -34.57 11.51 -3.52
N PRO A 58 -33.87 10.44 -3.07
CA PRO A 58 -33.35 10.41 -1.73
C PRO A 58 -32.39 11.61 -1.52
N LYS A 59 -32.70 12.48 -0.56
CA LYS A 59 -31.90 13.65 -0.24
C LYS A 59 -30.48 13.19 0.11
N LYS A 60 -29.50 13.64 -0.65
CA LYS A 60 -28.08 13.31 -0.46
C LYS A 60 -27.51 14.13 0.69
N LEU A 61 -27.60 13.59 1.91
CA LEU A 61 -27.01 14.22 3.09
C LEU A 61 -25.48 14.17 3.03
N LYS A 62 -24.84 15.31 3.27
CA LYS A 62 -23.38 15.39 3.43
C LYS A 62 -23.05 15.98 4.81
N TYR A 63 -22.13 15.36 5.54
CA TYR A 63 -21.82 15.68 6.94
C TYR A 63 -23.02 15.54 7.92
N GLY A 64 -24.10 14.91 7.49
CA GLY A 64 -25.35 14.81 8.22
C GLY A 64 -26.34 15.94 7.94
N PHE A 65 -26.03 16.85 7.01
CA PHE A 65 -26.86 18.00 6.63
C PHE A 65 -27.29 17.90 5.15
N ASP A 66 -28.50 18.37 4.87
CA ASP A 66 -28.95 18.73 3.53
C ASP A 66 -28.27 20.05 3.14
N LEU A 67 -27.15 19.97 2.44
CA LEU A 67 -26.32 21.16 2.17
C LEU A 67 -27.04 22.20 1.28
N ASP A 68 -28.10 21.81 0.57
CA ASP A 68 -28.89 22.73 -0.26
C ASP A 68 -29.66 23.74 0.58
N GLN A 69 -29.81 23.50 1.88
CA GLN A 69 -30.46 24.44 2.81
C GLN A 69 -29.50 25.45 3.46
N PHE A 70 -28.19 25.34 3.15
CA PHE A 70 -27.17 26.15 3.81
C PHE A 70 -26.33 26.97 2.83
N ARG A 71 -25.98 28.16 3.25
CA ARG A 71 -24.87 28.92 2.68
C ARG A 71 -23.58 28.44 3.31
N ILE A 72 -22.64 27.95 2.49
CA ILE A 72 -21.39 27.36 2.95
C ILE A 72 -20.25 28.35 2.78
N VAL A 73 -19.60 28.72 3.86
CA VAL A 73 -18.40 29.56 3.86
C VAL A 73 -17.17 28.69 4.14
N LYS A 74 -16.25 28.64 3.17
CA LYS A 74 -14.98 27.91 3.29
C LYS A 74 -13.87 28.90 3.65
N LYS A 75 -13.09 28.58 4.70
CA LYS A 75 -11.93 29.37 5.14
C LYS A 75 -10.76 28.43 5.43
N LYS A 76 -9.53 28.98 5.46
CA LYS A 76 -8.33 28.26 5.88
C LYS A 76 -7.98 28.69 7.32
N ILE A 77 -7.49 27.73 8.11
CA ILE A 77 -6.96 27.99 9.45
C ILE A 77 -5.67 28.76 9.32
N ARG A 78 -5.59 29.94 9.93
CA ARG A 78 -4.41 30.80 9.98
C ARG A 78 -3.52 30.44 11.18
N ARG A 79 -2.29 30.90 11.16
CA ARG A 79 -1.38 30.76 12.31
C ARG A 79 -1.94 31.56 13.49
N GLY A 80 -2.12 30.90 14.63
CA GLY A 80 -2.70 31.49 15.84
C GLY A 80 -4.21 31.29 16.00
N ASP A 81 -4.92 30.85 14.96
CA ASP A 81 -6.35 30.55 15.06
C ASP A 81 -6.59 29.43 16.08
N THR A 82 -7.57 29.62 16.91
CA THR A 82 -8.15 28.60 17.80
C THR A 82 -9.60 28.36 17.39
N PHE A 83 -10.18 27.25 17.82
CA PHE A 83 -11.60 26.99 17.56
C PHE A 83 -12.49 28.12 18.13
N GLY A 84 -12.16 28.63 19.34
CA GLY A 84 -12.88 29.72 19.94
C GLY A 84 -12.78 31.01 19.12
N SER A 85 -11.57 31.46 18.77
CA SER A 85 -11.38 32.68 17.98
C SER A 85 -12.06 32.65 16.62
N ILE A 86 -12.06 31.44 15.97
CA ILE A 86 -12.79 31.25 14.71
C ILE A 86 -14.29 31.45 14.90
N LEU A 87 -14.88 30.96 15.99
CA LEU A 87 -16.31 31.12 16.26
C LEU A 87 -16.64 32.57 16.59
N GLU A 88 -15.83 33.27 17.43
CA GLU A 88 -15.99 34.66 17.75
C GLU A 88 -15.92 35.57 16.52
N GLU A 89 -14.96 35.40 15.64
CA GLU A 89 -14.86 36.09 14.34
C GLU A 89 -16.09 35.88 13.43
N ASN A 90 -16.89 34.85 13.70
CA ASN A 90 -18.09 34.53 12.92
C ASN A 90 -19.39 34.74 13.71
N GLY A 91 -19.35 35.59 14.73
CA GLY A 91 -20.52 36.12 15.42
C GLY A 91 -21.09 35.25 16.55
N ILE A 92 -20.28 34.35 17.12
CA ILE A 92 -20.65 33.58 18.31
C ILE A 92 -19.88 34.15 19.49
N ASP A 93 -20.58 34.65 20.51
CA ASP A 93 -19.97 35.29 21.65
C ASP A 93 -19.25 34.31 22.60
N TYR A 94 -18.34 34.81 23.45
CA TYR A 94 -17.51 33.99 24.33
C TYR A 94 -18.32 33.05 25.25
N PRO A 95 -19.44 33.49 25.92
CA PRO A 95 -20.24 32.59 26.73
C PRO A 95 -20.81 31.40 25.94
N GLU A 96 -21.25 31.65 24.71
CA GLU A 96 -21.75 30.58 23.83
C GLU A 96 -20.61 29.65 23.37
N VAL A 97 -19.43 30.20 23.00
CA VAL A 97 -18.23 29.42 22.67
C VAL A 97 -17.84 28.52 23.86
N TYR A 98 -17.86 29.03 25.08
CA TYR A 98 -17.55 28.25 26.29
C TYR A 98 -18.54 27.06 26.44
N LYS A 99 -19.85 27.34 26.30
CA LYS A 99 -20.89 26.31 26.35
C LYS A 99 -20.68 25.22 25.29
N ILE A 100 -20.36 25.60 24.04
CA ILE A 100 -20.05 24.69 22.96
C ILE A 100 -18.85 23.82 23.33
N LEU A 101 -17.75 24.41 23.78
CA LEU A 101 -16.53 23.69 24.18
C LEU A 101 -16.80 22.66 25.28
N GLN A 102 -17.60 23.03 26.32
CA GLN A 102 -17.96 22.07 27.38
C GLN A 102 -18.78 20.89 26.85
N SER A 103 -19.70 21.15 25.94
CA SER A 103 -20.58 20.11 25.37
C SER A 103 -19.81 19.10 24.51
N ILE A 104 -18.79 19.53 23.76
CA ILE A 104 -18.07 18.67 22.80
C ILE A 104 -16.75 18.07 23.31
N LYS A 105 -16.24 18.52 24.47
CA LYS A 105 -14.89 18.18 24.99
C LYS A 105 -14.60 16.68 25.11
N ARG A 106 -15.63 15.86 25.32
CA ARG A 106 -15.50 14.39 25.44
C ARG A 106 -15.38 13.69 24.09
N ASN A 107 -15.93 14.30 23.03
CA ASN A 107 -16.09 13.65 21.72
C ASN A 107 -15.16 14.22 20.64
N VAL A 108 -14.73 15.47 20.79
CA VAL A 108 -13.94 16.20 19.79
C VAL A 108 -12.77 16.94 20.45
N ASN A 109 -11.57 16.77 19.89
CA ASN A 109 -10.40 17.52 20.31
C ASN A 109 -10.15 18.71 19.36
N VAL A 110 -10.77 19.84 19.66
CA VAL A 110 -10.64 21.08 18.88
C VAL A 110 -9.26 21.77 18.99
N ARG A 111 -8.36 21.28 19.86
CA ARG A 111 -6.97 21.79 19.96
C ARG A 111 -6.07 21.27 18.84
N ARG A 112 -6.54 20.34 18.00
CA ARG A 112 -5.80 19.74 16.88
C ARG A 112 -6.09 20.39 15.53
N LEU A 113 -6.47 21.67 15.53
CA LEU A 113 -6.58 22.42 14.28
C LEU A 113 -5.19 22.64 13.67
N VAL A 114 -5.06 22.37 12.38
CA VAL A 114 -3.79 22.45 11.66
C VAL A 114 -3.80 23.66 10.73
N THR A 115 -2.84 24.58 10.90
CA THR A 115 -2.66 25.75 10.03
C THR A 115 -2.62 25.35 8.55
N GLY A 116 -3.32 26.12 7.72
CA GLY A 116 -3.43 25.88 6.27
C GLY A 116 -4.52 24.91 5.86
N LYS A 117 -5.08 24.11 6.78
CA LYS A 117 -6.21 23.22 6.47
C LYS A 117 -7.51 24.01 6.37
N THR A 118 -8.46 23.48 5.60
CA THR A 118 -9.74 24.11 5.33
C THR A 118 -10.78 23.70 6.37
N PHE A 119 -11.56 24.66 6.83
CA PHE A 119 -12.81 24.42 7.54
C PHE A 119 -14.00 25.06 6.80
N LYS A 120 -15.21 24.61 7.10
CA LYS A 120 -16.47 25.11 6.53
C LYS A 120 -17.39 25.52 7.65
N LEU A 121 -18.06 26.66 7.46
CA LEU A 121 -19.15 27.10 8.32
C LEU A 121 -20.46 27.03 7.52
N LEU A 122 -21.47 26.43 8.13
CA LEU A 122 -22.79 26.30 7.54
C LEU A 122 -23.71 27.38 8.16
N TYR A 123 -24.20 28.29 7.34
CA TYR A 123 -25.18 29.31 7.70
C TYR A 123 -26.54 28.97 7.08
N SER A 124 -27.64 29.27 7.76
CA SER A 124 -28.96 29.20 7.13
C SER A 124 -29.02 30.14 5.92
N LYS A 125 -29.67 29.75 4.81
CA LYS A 125 -29.70 30.55 3.58
C LYS A 125 -30.28 31.94 3.81
N ASP A 126 -31.35 32.02 4.57
CA ASP A 126 -32.19 33.21 4.71
C ASP A 126 -31.96 33.96 6.02
N SER A 127 -30.79 33.81 6.62
CA SER A 127 -30.51 34.39 7.94
C SER A 127 -29.13 35.04 8.02
N ILE A 128 -29.07 36.22 8.67
CA ILE A 128 -27.85 36.92 9.08
C ILE A 128 -27.25 36.28 10.35
N ALA A 129 -27.94 35.28 10.94
CA ALA A 129 -27.53 34.63 12.17
C ALA A 129 -26.16 33.96 12.07
N PRO A 130 -25.43 33.80 13.19
CA PRO A 130 -24.18 33.04 13.24
C PRO A 130 -24.31 31.59 12.71
N PRO A 131 -23.19 30.92 12.39
CA PRO A 131 -23.20 29.61 11.75
C PRO A 131 -23.88 28.55 12.62
N LYS A 132 -24.60 27.62 11.99
CA LYS A 132 -25.24 26.47 12.63
C LYS A 132 -24.30 25.28 12.82
N ALA A 133 -23.28 25.14 11.97
CA ALA A 133 -22.32 24.06 12.11
C ALA A 133 -20.91 24.47 11.64
N PHE A 134 -19.90 23.86 12.28
CA PHE A 134 -18.50 23.91 11.91
C PHE A 134 -18.07 22.54 11.43
N ILE A 135 -17.45 22.47 10.24
CA ILE A 135 -16.95 21.23 9.64
C ILE A 135 -15.47 21.39 9.37
N TYR A 136 -14.66 20.46 9.86
CA TYR A 136 -13.21 20.47 9.71
C TYR A 136 -12.73 19.14 9.09
N GLU A 137 -12.01 19.21 7.98
CA GLU A 137 -11.43 18.07 7.28
C GLU A 137 -9.89 18.15 7.36
N PRO A 138 -9.26 17.55 8.41
CA PRO A 138 -7.81 17.56 8.58
C PRO A 138 -7.09 16.78 7.50
N ASP A 139 -7.70 15.73 7.00
CA ASP A 139 -7.20 14.80 5.99
C ASP A 139 -8.34 14.27 5.11
N VAL A 140 -7.99 13.37 4.18
CA VAL A 140 -8.98 12.76 3.28
C VAL A 140 -9.80 11.65 3.94
N GLU A 141 -9.31 11.08 5.06
CA GLU A 141 -9.88 9.91 5.71
C GLU A 141 -10.92 10.28 6.76
N SER A 142 -10.87 11.51 7.30
CA SER A 142 -11.72 11.90 8.41
C SER A 142 -12.26 13.33 8.29
N TYR A 143 -13.34 13.58 9.00
CA TYR A 143 -13.85 14.92 9.23
C TYR A 143 -14.47 15.04 10.61
N THR A 144 -14.46 16.26 11.14
CA THR A 144 -15.12 16.61 12.37
C THR A 144 -16.32 17.49 12.04
N VAL A 145 -17.46 17.17 12.62
CA VAL A 145 -18.69 17.97 12.55
C VAL A 145 -19.01 18.43 13.95
N ILE A 146 -19.23 19.75 14.11
CA ILE A 146 -19.70 20.35 15.35
C ILE A 146 -20.97 21.14 15.02
N GLN A 147 -22.09 20.70 15.53
CA GLN A 147 -23.35 21.47 15.52
C GLN A 147 -23.26 22.50 16.65
N LEU A 148 -23.44 23.76 16.30
CA LEU A 148 -23.18 24.90 17.19
C LEU A 148 -24.46 25.41 17.87
N ARG A 149 -25.64 25.10 17.27
CA ARG A 149 -26.96 25.59 17.71
C ARG A 149 -28.00 24.47 17.70
N ASP A 150 -29.16 24.73 18.29
CA ASP A 150 -30.30 23.85 18.49
C ASP A 150 -29.96 22.72 19.49
N SER A 151 -29.20 21.69 19.07
CA SER A 151 -28.60 20.71 19.96
C SER A 151 -27.09 20.69 19.73
N ILE A 152 -26.32 21.18 20.70
CA ILE A 152 -24.86 21.29 20.58
C ILE A 152 -24.24 19.90 20.72
N TYR A 153 -23.62 19.39 19.65
CA TYR A 153 -22.86 18.16 19.69
C TYR A 153 -21.65 18.23 18.74
N GLY A 154 -20.67 17.40 19.00
CA GLY A 154 -19.51 17.24 18.13
C GLY A 154 -19.20 15.75 17.91
N LYS A 155 -18.88 15.39 16.70
CA LYS A 155 -18.39 14.04 16.38
C LYS A 155 -17.27 14.08 15.34
N MET A 156 -16.31 13.19 15.48
CA MET A 156 -15.35 12.86 14.45
C MET A 156 -15.88 11.64 13.68
N VAL A 157 -15.86 11.73 12.37
CA VAL A 157 -16.33 10.68 11.47
C VAL A 157 -15.17 10.23 10.60
N THR A 158 -14.88 8.94 10.63
CA THR A 158 -13.96 8.31 9.68
C THR A 158 -14.75 7.84 8.46
N LYS A 159 -14.30 8.23 7.28
CA LYS A 159 -14.93 7.83 6.02
C LYS A 159 -14.64 6.34 5.77
N PRO A 160 -15.56 5.61 5.15
CA PRO A 160 -15.32 4.22 4.79
C PRO A 160 -14.16 4.11 3.82
N VAL A 161 -13.24 3.19 4.11
CA VAL A 161 -12.10 2.87 3.26
C VAL A 161 -12.42 1.60 2.48
N LYS A 162 -12.31 1.66 1.16
CA LYS A 162 -12.43 0.53 0.26
C LYS A 162 -11.05 0.06 -0.17
N ILE A 163 -10.83 -1.24 -0.16
CA ILE A 163 -9.58 -1.85 -0.63
C ILE A 163 -9.86 -2.44 -1.99
N LEU A 164 -9.13 -1.98 -3.01
CA LEU A 164 -9.24 -2.48 -4.38
C LEU A 164 -7.97 -3.21 -4.77
N GLN A 165 -8.11 -4.37 -5.41
CA GLN A 165 -7.01 -5.05 -6.06
C GLN A 165 -6.75 -4.39 -7.42
N LYS A 166 -5.49 -4.14 -7.71
CA LYS A 166 -5.01 -3.52 -8.95
C LYS A 166 -3.80 -4.29 -9.49
N GLU A 167 -3.57 -4.12 -10.76
CA GLU A 167 -2.43 -4.64 -11.48
C GLU A 167 -1.56 -3.51 -11.99
N GLY A 168 -0.30 -3.81 -12.21
CA GLY A 168 0.64 -2.88 -12.83
C GLY A 168 1.83 -3.61 -13.41
N ASN A 169 2.45 -2.97 -14.39
CA ASN A 169 3.67 -3.46 -15.01
C ASN A 169 4.55 -2.28 -15.43
N GLY A 170 5.78 -2.55 -15.74
CA GLY A 170 6.68 -1.52 -16.28
C GLY A 170 8.00 -2.10 -16.71
N VAL A 171 8.64 -1.41 -17.65
CA VAL A 171 9.99 -1.68 -18.15
C VAL A 171 10.90 -0.54 -17.70
N ILE A 172 12.02 -0.87 -17.08
CA ILE A 172 12.97 0.10 -16.54
C ILE A 172 13.78 0.72 -17.68
N GLU A 173 13.66 2.02 -17.82
CA GLU A 173 14.54 2.80 -18.72
C GLU A 173 15.68 3.46 -17.93
N ASN A 174 15.38 4.15 -16.85
CA ASN A 174 16.35 4.84 -16.00
C ASN A 174 16.25 4.38 -14.52
N SER A 175 15.05 4.46 -13.94
CA SER A 175 14.82 4.11 -12.54
C SER A 175 13.42 3.51 -12.31
N LEU A 176 13.29 2.71 -11.26
CA LEU A 176 11.98 2.16 -10.86
C LEU A 176 10.96 3.26 -10.54
N TYR A 177 11.39 4.34 -9.87
CA TYR A 177 10.53 5.48 -9.52
C TYR A 177 9.96 6.17 -10.78
N GLU A 178 10.81 6.45 -11.75
CA GLU A 178 10.41 7.06 -13.01
C GLU A 178 9.47 6.15 -13.81
N THR A 179 9.76 4.85 -13.84
CA THR A 179 8.89 3.86 -14.49
C THR A 179 7.50 3.84 -13.86
N MET A 180 7.39 3.89 -12.52
CA MET A 180 6.08 3.97 -11.85
C MET A 180 5.27 5.19 -12.30
N ASN A 181 5.91 6.37 -12.33
CA ASN A 181 5.24 7.60 -12.74
C ASN A 181 4.80 7.54 -14.21
N ASN A 182 5.68 7.09 -15.12
CA ASN A 182 5.38 6.99 -16.54
C ASN A 182 4.29 5.97 -16.87
N SER A 183 4.18 4.92 -16.06
CA SER A 183 3.12 3.90 -16.16
C SER A 183 1.82 4.30 -15.42
N GLY A 184 1.71 5.52 -14.87
CA GLY A 184 0.55 5.95 -14.09
C GLY A 184 0.31 5.18 -12.79
N LEU A 185 1.33 4.49 -12.29
CA LEU A 185 1.27 3.70 -11.07
C LEU A 185 1.58 4.56 -9.84
N ASN A 186 1.01 4.19 -8.70
CA ASN A 186 1.34 4.86 -7.45
C ASN A 186 2.83 4.68 -7.12
N TYR A 187 3.57 5.80 -7.04
CA TYR A 187 5.02 5.80 -6.77
C TYR A 187 5.41 5.04 -5.49
N GLN A 188 4.49 4.91 -4.54
CA GLN A 188 4.74 4.13 -3.31
C GLN A 188 5.05 2.66 -3.60
N LEU A 189 4.61 2.09 -4.73
CA LEU A 189 4.96 0.74 -5.14
C LEU A 189 6.47 0.52 -5.24
N THR A 190 7.26 1.58 -5.56
CA THR A 190 8.73 1.53 -5.54
C THR A 190 9.25 1.03 -4.19
N TYR A 191 8.71 1.56 -3.09
CA TYR A 191 9.12 1.17 -1.74
C TYR A 191 8.69 -0.25 -1.38
N TYR A 192 7.47 -0.63 -1.78
CA TYR A 192 6.93 -1.97 -1.51
C TYR A 192 7.68 -3.06 -2.30
N LEU A 193 7.96 -2.85 -3.59
CA LEU A 193 8.76 -3.77 -4.40
C LEU A 193 10.21 -3.87 -3.87
N ALA A 194 10.80 -2.73 -3.52
CA ALA A 194 12.14 -2.71 -2.94
C ALA A 194 12.18 -3.46 -1.59
N ASP A 195 11.12 -3.42 -0.78
CA ASP A 195 11.04 -4.19 0.47
C ASP A 195 10.87 -5.71 0.20
N VAL A 196 10.03 -6.09 -0.76
CA VAL A 196 9.80 -7.50 -1.14
C VAL A 196 11.07 -8.15 -1.65
N TYR A 197 11.79 -7.47 -2.55
CA TYR A 197 12.97 -8.01 -3.22
C TYR A 197 14.31 -7.54 -2.62
N ALA A 198 14.30 -6.91 -1.45
CA ALA A 198 15.49 -6.31 -0.82
C ALA A 198 16.71 -7.23 -0.71
N TRP A 199 16.51 -8.54 -0.84
CA TRP A 199 17.54 -9.57 -0.69
C TRP A 199 18.02 -10.14 -2.01
N ASN A 200 17.19 -10.07 -3.04
CA ASN A 200 17.41 -10.69 -4.32
C ASN A 200 17.93 -9.66 -5.33
N ILE A 201 17.47 -8.41 -5.25
CA ILE A 201 17.72 -7.36 -6.23
C ILE A 201 18.37 -6.15 -5.55
N ASP A 202 19.42 -5.63 -6.18
CA ASP A 202 20.01 -4.34 -5.81
C ASP A 202 19.37 -3.24 -6.65
N PHE A 203 18.36 -2.57 -6.08
CA PHE A 203 17.60 -1.52 -6.76
C PHE A 203 18.42 -0.26 -7.13
N TYR A 204 19.67 -0.15 -6.66
CA TYR A 204 20.61 0.86 -7.16
C TYR A 204 21.35 0.45 -8.44
N ARG A 205 21.21 -0.81 -8.85
CA ARG A 205 21.88 -1.40 -10.00
C ARG A 205 20.90 -2.09 -10.93
N LEU A 206 19.73 -1.48 -11.11
CA LEU A 206 18.80 -1.92 -12.13
C LEU A 206 19.39 -1.61 -13.50
N HIS A 207 19.14 -2.51 -14.44
CA HIS A 207 19.56 -2.35 -15.81
C HIS A 207 18.41 -1.84 -16.66
N LYS A 208 18.72 -1.06 -17.70
CA LYS A 208 17.75 -0.76 -18.74
C LYS A 208 17.22 -2.09 -19.34
N GLY A 209 15.89 -2.21 -19.46
CA GLY A 209 15.21 -3.41 -19.89
C GLY A 209 14.81 -4.39 -18.77
N ASP A 210 15.29 -4.19 -17.52
CA ASP A 210 14.68 -4.86 -16.37
C ASP A 210 13.19 -4.52 -16.31
N ARG A 211 12.34 -5.43 -15.85
CA ARG A 211 10.90 -5.24 -15.90
C ARG A 211 10.18 -5.93 -14.76
N PHE A 212 8.98 -5.44 -14.45
CA PHE A 212 8.17 -6.01 -13.38
C PHE A 212 6.70 -6.10 -13.76
N LYS A 213 6.00 -7.00 -13.09
CA LYS A 213 4.55 -7.08 -13.00
C LYS A 213 4.18 -7.17 -11.53
N VAL A 214 3.06 -6.60 -11.14
CA VAL A 214 2.63 -6.58 -9.75
C VAL A 214 1.11 -6.62 -9.65
N ILE A 215 0.62 -7.43 -8.70
CA ILE A 215 -0.76 -7.44 -8.22
C ILE A 215 -0.70 -6.93 -6.79
N TYR A 216 -1.44 -5.86 -6.49
CA TYR A 216 -1.39 -5.18 -5.21
C TYR A 216 -2.78 -4.70 -4.77
N THR A 217 -2.91 -4.38 -3.50
CA THR A 217 -4.11 -3.75 -2.97
C THR A 217 -3.83 -2.31 -2.60
N GLU A 218 -4.77 -1.43 -2.96
CA GLU A 218 -4.70 0.00 -2.72
C GLU A 218 -5.97 0.47 -2.00
N LYS A 219 -5.80 1.38 -1.04
CA LYS A 219 -6.88 1.92 -0.22
C LYS A 219 -7.46 3.17 -0.84
N PHE A 220 -8.77 3.23 -0.90
CA PHE A 220 -9.51 4.36 -1.44
C PHE A 220 -10.54 4.87 -0.45
N VAL A 221 -10.68 6.20 -0.40
CA VAL A 221 -11.77 6.88 0.27
C VAL A 221 -12.71 7.45 -0.79
N ASN A 222 -14.03 7.31 -0.59
CA ASN A 222 -15.05 7.73 -1.55
C ASN A 222 -14.87 7.17 -2.96
N ASP A 223 -14.35 5.94 -3.07
CA ASP A 223 -14.12 5.18 -4.31
C ASP A 223 -13.13 5.81 -5.32
N THR A 224 -12.64 7.01 -5.09
CA THR A 224 -11.83 7.77 -6.05
C THR A 224 -10.49 8.26 -5.50
N VAL A 225 -10.39 8.53 -4.20
CA VAL A 225 -9.19 9.12 -3.62
C VAL A 225 -8.32 8.04 -3.01
N SER A 226 -7.18 7.75 -3.65
CA SER A 226 -6.17 6.85 -3.09
C SER A 226 -5.56 7.45 -1.82
N ILE A 227 -5.50 6.65 -0.77
CA ILE A 227 -4.81 6.97 0.49
C ILE A 227 -3.55 6.11 0.68
N GLY A 228 -3.17 5.35 -0.34
CA GLY A 228 -1.92 4.61 -0.41
C GLY A 228 -2.08 3.12 -0.60
N ILE A 229 -0.95 2.49 -0.85
CA ILE A 229 -0.86 1.04 -1.04
C ILE A 229 -1.08 0.34 0.31
N GLU A 230 -1.90 -0.71 0.29
CA GLU A 230 -2.02 -1.58 1.46
C GLU A 230 -0.88 -2.61 1.48
N ARG A 231 -0.75 -3.40 0.38
CA ARG A 231 0.29 -4.43 0.25
C ARG A 231 0.41 -4.95 -1.18
N ILE A 232 1.50 -5.64 -1.46
CA ILE A 232 1.67 -6.45 -2.66
C ILE A 232 1.10 -7.84 -2.39
N LYS A 233 0.31 -8.37 -3.32
CA LYS A 233 -0.24 -9.73 -3.29
C LYS A 233 0.68 -10.70 -4.01
N ALA A 234 1.09 -10.32 -5.21
CA ALA A 234 2.03 -11.07 -6.02
C ALA A 234 2.85 -10.10 -6.88
N ALA A 235 4.07 -10.46 -7.18
CA ALA A 235 4.90 -9.73 -8.13
C ALA A 235 5.88 -10.68 -8.84
N ILE A 236 6.29 -10.29 -10.04
CA ILE A 236 7.47 -10.81 -10.70
C ILE A 236 8.36 -9.63 -11.05
N PHE A 237 9.65 -9.74 -10.74
CA PHE A 237 10.66 -8.78 -11.16
C PHE A 237 11.73 -9.51 -11.97
N GLN A 238 11.89 -9.12 -13.22
CA GLN A 238 12.96 -9.63 -14.08
C GLN A 238 14.16 -8.68 -13.97
N HIS A 239 15.27 -9.21 -13.49
CA HIS A 239 16.53 -8.47 -13.31
C HIS A 239 17.70 -9.27 -13.85
N ALA A 240 18.52 -8.68 -14.71
CA ALA A 240 19.66 -9.32 -15.37
C ALA A 240 19.30 -10.66 -16.01
N GLY A 241 18.14 -10.72 -16.68
CA GLY A 241 17.62 -11.91 -17.39
C GLY A 241 17.07 -13.02 -16.48
N LYS A 242 16.92 -12.78 -15.17
CA LYS A 242 16.36 -13.75 -14.22
C LYS A 242 15.03 -13.26 -13.68
N ASP A 243 14.07 -14.17 -13.58
CA ASP A 243 12.77 -13.92 -12.99
C ASP A 243 12.79 -14.19 -11.49
N PHE A 244 12.25 -13.24 -10.72
CA PHE A 244 12.09 -13.32 -9.28
C PHE A 244 10.61 -13.20 -8.98
N TYR A 245 9.94 -14.32 -8.68
CA TYR A 245 8.56 -14.33 -8.22
C TYR A 245 8.46 -14.01 -6.73
N ALA A 246 7.39 -13.36 -6.33
CA ALA A 246 7.06 -13.07 -4.94
C ALA A 246 5.56 -13.21 -4.73
N PHE A 247 5.15 -14.05 -3.79
CA PHE A 247 3.75 -14.22 -3.41
C PHE A 247 3.59 -13.99 -1.92
N GLU A 248 2.58 -13.21 -1.55
CA GLU A 248 2.20 -12.97 -0.16
C GLU A 248 1.69 -14.26 0.48
N PHE A 249 2.19 -14.58 1.67
CA PHE A 249 1.67 -15.66 2.49
C PHE A 249 1.79 -15.35 3.98
N LYS A 250 0.87 -15.88 4.78
CA LYS A 250 0.86 -15.77 6.24
C LYS A 250 1.08 -17.14 6.85
N PRO A 251 2.33 -17.54 7.12
CA PRO A 251 2.64 -18.88 7.66
C PRO A 251 2.02 -19.12 9.04
N ASP A 252 1.86 -18.05 9.82
CA ASP A 252 1.25 -18.07 11.14
C ASP A 252 0.11 -17.06 11.18
N SER A 253 -1.12 -17.54 11.02
CA SER A 253 -2.32 -16.71 11.01
C SER A 253 -2.54 -15.99 12.35
N LEU A 254 -2.10 -16.57 13.46
CA LEU A 254 -2.25 -15.99 14.80
C LEU A 254 -1.33 -14.79 15.01
N LYS A 255 -0.13 -14.81 14.43
CA LYS A 255 0.81 -13.68 14.50
C LYS A 255 0.56 -12.61 13.44
N GLY A 256 -0.24 -12.92 12.40
CA GLY A 256 -0.57 -11.97 11.32
C GLY A 256 0.63 -11.46 10.51
N ILE A 257 1.81 -12.09 10.66
CA ILE A 257 3.03 -11.67 9.96
C ILE A 257 2.93 -12.11 8.50
N VAL A 258 3.03 -11.13 7.61
CA VAL A 258 3.08 -11.34 6.16
C VAL A 258 4.53 -11.61 5.76
N GLU A 259 4.75 -12.67 5.00
CA GLU A 259 6.03 -13.01 4.38
C GLU A 259 5.85 -13.25 2.89
N TYR A 260 6.94 -13.17 2.14
CA TYR A 260 6.94 -13.39 0.70
C TYR A 260 7.79 -14.61 0.36
N PHE A 261 7.24 -15.46 -0.52
CA PHE A 261 7.89 -16.69 -0.98
C PHE A 261 7.88 -16.73 -2.51
N ASP A 262 8.85 -17.44 -3.09
CA ASP A 262 8.88 -17.70 -4.52
C ASP A 262 7.91 -18.84 -4.92
N GLU A 263 7.81 -19.14 -6.21
CA GLU A 263 6.97 -20.19 -6.77
C GLU A 263 7.30 -21.59 -6.24
N ASN A 264 8.47 -21.79 -5.62
CA ASN A 264 8.94 -23.04 -5.02
C ASN A 264 8.76 -23.09 -3.50
N ALA A 265 8.05 -22.11 -2.92
CA ALA A 265 7.87 -21.93 -1.49
C ALA A 265 9.17 -21.60 -0.73
N LYS A 266 10.17 -21.05 -1.41
CA LYS A 266 11.38 -20.54 -0.79
C LYS A 266 11.15 -19.12 -0.32
N ASN A 267 11.44 -18.85 0.95
CA ASN A 267 11.27 -17.51 1.52
C ASN A 267 12.24 -16.51 0.87
N LEU A 268 11.71 -15.37 0.40
CA LEU A 268 12.50 -14.31 -0.22
C LEU A 268 13.34 -13.52 0.79
N ARG A 269 12.98 -13.53 2.06
CA ARG A 269 13.78 -12.90 3.12
C ARG A 269 15.05 -13.71 3.37
N ARG A 270 16.14 -13.02 3.66
CA ARG A 270 17.32 -13.62 4.26
C ARG A 270 17.30 -13.42 5.78
N ALA A 271 18.09 -14.18 6.50
CA ALA A 271 18.17 -14.04 7.96
C ALA A 271 18.59 -12.63 8.41
N PHE A 272 19.32 -11.89 7.56
CA PHE A 272 19.76 -10.51 7.84
C PHE A 272 19.51 -9.57 6.67
N LEU A 273 19.09 -8.32 6.96
CA LEU A 273 19.05 -7.24 5.99
C LEU A 273 20.45 -6.88 5.49
N LYS A 274 20.61 -6.63 4.18
CA LYS A 274 21.89 -6.18 3.60
C LYS A 274 22.35 -4.84 4.16
N ALA A 275 21.41 -3.95 4.52
CA ALA A 275 21.64 -2.62 5.03
C ALA A 275 20.73 -2.30 6.21
N PRO A 276 21.20 -1.53 7.21
CA PRO A 276 20.38 -1.09 8.34
C PRO A 276 19.53 0.17 8.03
N VAL A 277 19.65 0.72 6.84
CA VAL A 277 18.86 1.89 6.35
C VAL A 277 18.32 1.61 4.96
N LYS A 278 17.12 2.12 4.68
CA LYS A 278 16.58 2.11 3.32
C LYS A 278 17.37 3.14 2.50
N PHE A 279 17.84 2.74 1.33
CA PHE A 279 18.49 3.63 0.37
C PHE A 279 19.74 4.37 0.90
N GLY A 280 20.57 3.71 1.69
CA GLY A 280 21.87 4.26 2.16
C GLY A 280 23.06 3.67 1.39
N PRO A 281 23.80 4.45 0.59
CA PRO A 281 25.01 3.96 -0.06
C PRO A 281 26.08 3.61 0.97
N VAL A 282 26.88 2.56 0.66
CA VAL A 282 28.05 2.21 1.47
C VAL A 282 29.18 3.20 1.17
N THR A 283 29.55 4.01 2.15
CA THR A 283 30.63 4.99 2.04
C THR A 283 31.97 4.48 2.57
N SER A 284 31.95 3.54 3.52
CA SER A 284 33.17 2.92 4.03
C SER A 284 32.90 1.45 4.39
N ARG A 285 33.67 0.54 3.80
CA ARG A 285 33.56 -0.90 4.06
C ARG A 285 34.39 -1.33 5.28
N TYR A 286 34.10 -2.51 5.82
CA TYR A 286 34.97 -3.20 6.77
C TYR A 286 36.38 -3.35 6.21
N ASN A 287 37.38 -2.77 6.88
CA ASN A 287 38.78 -2.80 6.45
C ASN A 287 39.75 -2.69 7.64
N LEU A 288 40.45 -3.75 7.91
CA LEU A 288 41.46 -3.80 9.01
C LEU A 288 42.74 -3.04 8.71
N LYS A 289 43.03 -2.76 7.45
CA LYS A 289 44.23 -2.06 6.98
C LYS A 289 43.92 -0.66 6.43
N ARG A 290 42.79 -0.06 6.87
CA ARG A 290 42.34 1.27 6.40
C ARG A 290 43.38 2.33 6.81
N ARG A 291 43.81 3.15 5.82
CA ARG A 291 44.62 4.34 6.03
C ARG A 291 43.79 5.57 5.70
N ILE A 292 43.88 6.61 6.50
CA ILE A 292 43.16 7.86 6.31
C ILE A 292 44.18 9.00 6.32
N ALA A 293 44.22 9.81 5.26
CA ALA A 293 45.16 10.94 5.12
C ALA A 293 45.06 11.92 6.30
N TYR A 294 43.88 12.20 6.80
CA TYR A 294 43.63 13.05 7.96
C TYR A 294 44.37 12.60 9.24
N TYR A 295 44.67 11.31 9.38
CA TYR A 295 45.47 10.77 10.49
C TYR A 295 46.91 10.47 10.08
N GLY A 296 47.45 11.19 9.11
CA GLY A 296 48.85 10.99 8.65
C GLY A 296 49.10 9.60 8.03
N ASN A 297 48.11 9.04 7.35
CA ASN A 297 48.14 7.72 6.70
C ASN A 297 48.46 6.56 7.64
N ARG A 298 48.32 6.73 8.96
CA ARG A 298 48.43 5.64 9.93
C ARG A 298 47.31 4.61 9.76
N VAL A 299 47.65 3.35 10.00
CA VAL A 299 46.61 2.28 9.92
C VAL A 299 45.60 2.47 11.05
N LYS A 300 44.36 2.71 10.68
CA LYS A 300 43.21 2.84 11.58
C LYS A 300 42.13 1.86 11.17
N PRO A 301 42.08 0.66 11.73
CA PRO A 301 41.10 -0.36 11.34
C PRO A 301 39.66 0.12 11.44
N HIS A 302 38.87 -0.12 10.41
CA HIS A 302 37.45 0.06 10.41
C HIS A 302 36.74 -1.30 10.53
N ARG A 303 36.25 -1.60 11.72
CA ARG A 303 35.58 -2.88 12.05
C ARG A 303 34.06 -2.80 11.90
N GLY A 304 33.59 -2.05 10.92
CA GLY A 304 32.18 -1.87 10.58
C GLY A 304 32.01 -1.50 9.12
N THR A 305 30.78 -1.31 8.71
CA THR A 305 30.40 -0.77 7.39
C THR A 305 29.57 0.49 7.60
N ASP A 306 29.96 1.59 6.97
CA ASP A 306 29.28 2.87 7.08
C ASP A 306 28.28 3.04 5.92
N PHE A 307 27.02 3.28 6.29
CA PHE A 307 25.93 3.59 5.38
C PHE A 307 25.54 5.05 5.55
N ALA A 308 25.81 5.86 4.54
CA ALA A 308 25.43 7.28 4.56
C ALA A 308 23.91 7.43 4.45
N ALA A 309 23.37 8.32 5.27
CA ALA A 309 21.96 8.70 5.21
C ALA A 309 21.75 10.01 5.97
N ASN A 310 20.75 10.79 5.59
CA ASN A 310 20.42 12.05 6.23
C ASN A 310 20.09 11.87 7.71
N VAL A 311 20.44 12.88 8.53
CA VAL A 311 20.05 12.90 9.94
C VAL A 311 18.53 12.74 10.09
N GLY A 312 18.12 11.78 10.92
CA GLY A 312 16.69 11.47 11.11
C GLY A 312 16.17 10.32 10.24
N THR A 313 16.97 9.78 9.31
CA THR A 313 16.60 8.55 8.57
C THR A 313 16.41 7.39 9.56
N PRO A 314 15.34 6.60 9.44
CA PRO A 314 15.11 5.44 10.30
C PRO A 314 16.22 4.39 10.15
N ILE A 315 16.73 3.90 11.28
CA ILE A 315 17.65 2.76 11.36
C ILE A 315 16.83 1.52 11.70
N LEU A 316 17.03 0.45 10.93
CA LEU A 316 16.27 -0.79 11.00
C LEU A 316 17.09 -1.90 11.66
N ALA A 317 16.47 -2.72 12.50
CA ALA A 317 17.04 -3.97 12.95
C ALA A 317 17.26 -4.90 11.74
N THR A 318 18.50 -5.34 11.53
CA THR A 318 18.81 -6.18 10.35
C THR A 318 18.33 -7.62 10.47
N ALA A 319 17.98 -8.09 11.67
CA ALA A 319 17.37 -9.39 11.92
C ALA A 319 16.55 -9.36 13.22
N ASN A 320 15.71 -10.38 13.44
CA ASN A 320 15.02 -10.58 14.71
C ASN A 320 16.02 -10.79 15.84
N GLY A 321 15.77 -10.26 17.02
CA GLY A 321 16.66 -10.46 18.17
C GLY A 321 16.26 -9.67 19.40
N VAL A 322 17.08 -9.80 20.44
CA VAL A 322 16.90 -9.06 21.70
C VAL A 322 17.95 -7.96 21.81
N VAL A 323 17.52 -6.76 22.17
CA VAL A 323 18.41 -5.63 22.42
C VAL A 323 19.20 -5.89 23.69
N VAL A 324 20.50 -6.11 23.56
CA VAL A 324 21.39 -6.36 24.70
C VAL A 324 22.05 -5.09 25.20
N LYS A 325 22.19 -4.05 24.36
CA LYS A 325 22.66 -2.71 24.74
C LYS A 325 21.85 -1.64 24.00
N SER A 326 21.44 -0.60 24.71
CA SER A 326 20.89 0.65 24.18
C SER A 326 21.47 1.77 25.05
N SER A 327 22.62 2.35 24.63
CA SER A 327 23.46 3.18 25.47
C SER A 327 24.18 4.26 24.66
N TYR A 328 25.00 5.06 25.32
CA TYR A 328 25.88 6.08 24.77
C TYR A 328 27.32 5.82 25.20
N THR A 329 28.28 6.05 24.32
CA THR A 329 29.71 6.18 24.64
C THR A 329 30.31 7.28 23.79
N ILE A 330 31.41 7.89 24.25
CA ILE A 330 32.08 8.98 23.54
C ILE A 330 32.42 8.58 22.10
N GLY A 331 32.94 7.36 21.90
CA GLY A 331 33.33 6.91 20.56
C GLY A 331 32.18 6.45 19.66
N ASN A 332 31.21 5.70 20.20
CA ASN A 332 30.11 5.17 19.40
C ASN A 332 28.93 6.15 19.26
N GLY A 333 28.88 7.21 20.09
CA GLY A 333 27.68 8.02 20.23
C GLY A 333 26.52 7.20 20.82
N ASN A 334 25.30 7.57 20.49
CA ASN A 334 24.13 6.74 20.77
C ASN A 334 24.19 5.47 19.92
N TYR A 335 24.06 4.31 20.54
CA TYR A 335 24.13 3.04 19.84
C TYR A 335 23.18 1.98 20.40
N VAL A 336 22.82 1.03 19.56
CA VAL A 336 22.03 -0.14 19.90
C VAL A 336 22.82 -1.40 19.50
N THR A 337 22.83 -2.41 20.37
CA THR A 337 23.37 -3.76 20.07
C THR A 337 22.25 -4.78 20.21
N ILE A 338 22.09 -5.61 19.19
CA ILE A 338 21.06 -6.66 19.13
C ILE A 338 21.76 -8.02 19.08
N LYS A 339 21.38 -8.93 19.99
CA LYS A 339 21.75 -10.35 19.94
C LYS A 339 20.66 -11.10 19.19
N HIS A 340 21.00 -11.70 18.07
CA HIS A 340 20.06 -12.43 17.21
C HIS A 340 19.96 -13.90 17.63
N ASN A 341 21.09 -14.50 17.96
CA ASN A 341 21.22 -15.85 18.49
C ASN A 341 22.61 -16.03 19.15
N ASN A 342 23.02 -17.27 19.40
CA ASN A 342 24.33 -17.55 20.03
C ASN A 342 25.52 -17.25 19.09
N THR A 343 25.30 -17.24 17.77
CA THR A 343 26.31 -17.01 16.76
C THR A 343 26.44 -15.56 16.34
N TYR A 344 25.32 -14.83 16.21
CA TYR A 344 25.27 -13.53 15.54
C TYR A 344 24.77 -12.41 16.45
N SER A 345 25.46 -11.27 16.39
CA SER A 345 25.04 -10.00 16.98
C SER A 345 25.33 -8.84 16.03
N THR A 346 24.55 -7.77 16.11
CA THR A 346 24.76 -6.55 15.33
C THR A 346 24.76 -5.32 16.21
N GLN A 347 25.44 -4.25 15.75
CA GLN A 347 25.48 -2.98 16.45
C GLN A 347 25.35 -1.82 15.46
N TYR A 348 24.64 -0.79 15.88
CA TYR A 348 24.24 0.37 15.08
C TYR A 348 24.65 1.63 15.84
N LEU A 349 25.57 2.42 15.28
CA LEU A 349 26.23 3.54 15.96
C LEU A 349 25.78 4.89 15.38
N HIS A 350 26.24 5.94 16.07
CA HIS A 350 26.12 7.36 15.69
C HIS A 350 24.67 7.86 15.57
N MET A 351 23.74 7.20 16.29
CA MET A 351 22.31 7.56 16.24
C MET A 351 22.04 8.96 16.81
N LYS A 352 21.12 9.70 16.20
CA LYS A 352 20.51 10.90 16.79
C LYS A 352 19.79 10.57 18.09
N ARG A 353 18.98 9.52 18.06
CA ARG A 353 18.25 8.97 19.23
C ARG A 353 17.95 7.49 19.02
N ARG A 354 17.78 6.79 20.12
CA ARG A 354 17.41 5.38 20.18
C ARG A 354 15.90 5.26 20.41
N LYS A 355 15.25 4.27 19.78
CA LYS A 355 13.82 3.99 19.96
C LYS A 355 13.56 2.82 20.91
N VAL A 356 14.55 1.95 21.10
CA VAL A 356 14.43 0.68 21.81
C VAL A 356 15.25 0.64 23.09
N LYS A 357 14.85 -0.18 24.06
CA LYS A 357 15.48 -0.35 25.37
C LYS A 357 16.15 -1.73 25.48
N LYS A 358 17.15 -1.87 26.38
CA LYS A 358 17.74 -3.17 26.72
C LYS A 358 16.65 -4.15 27.18
N GLY A 359 16.73 -5.40 26.74
CA GLY A 359 15.77 -6.49 27.02
C GLY A 359 14.62 -6.54 26.01
N GLN A 360 14.38 -5.52 25.21
CA GLN A 360 13.29 -5.49 24.24
C GLN A 360 13.59 -6.44 23.07
N PHE A 361 12.60 -7.28 22.70
CA PHE A 361 12.66 -8.03 21.44
C PHE A 361 12.31 -7.12 20.27
N VAL A 362 13.05 -7.25 19.18
CA VAL A 362 12.84 -6.51 17.93
C VAL A 362 12.75 -7.48 16.76
N THR A 363 11.91 -7.14 15.79
CA THR A 363 11.78 -7.90 14.54
C THR A 363 12.63 -7.28 13.45
N GLN A 364 13.01 -8.07 12.45
CA GLN A 364 13.71 -7.61 11.26
C GLN A 364 12.91 -6.50 10.57
N GLY A 365 13.58 -5.39 10.20
CA GLY A 365 12.94 -4.23 9.61
C GLY A 365 12.30 -3.27 10.62
N GLN A 366 12.24 -3.61 11.90
CA GLN A 366 11.73 -2.70 12.93
C GLN A 366 12.65 -1.51 13.11
N VAL A 367 12.08 -0.29 13.19
CA VAL A 367 12.86 0.93 13.48
C VAL A 367 13.36 0.90 14.93
N ILE A 368 14.69 0.94 15.11
CA ILE A 368 15.38 0.90 16.40
C ILE A 368 15.97 2.24 16.83
N GLY A 369 16.01 3.21 15.92
CA GLY A 369 16.53 4.57 16.15
C GLY A 369 16.59 5.36 14.87
N TRP A 370 17.28 6.46 14.89
CA TRP A 370 17.44 7.36 13.74
C TRP A 370 18.89 7.76 13.55
N VAL A 371 19.32 7.88 12.28
CA VAL A 371 20.65 8.34 11.89
C VAL A 371 20.95 9.70 12.52
N GLY A 372 22.17 9.85 12.99
CA GLY A 372 22.68 11.06 13.58
C GLY A 372 24.15 11.30 13.26
N MET A 373 24.78 12.08 14.13
CA MET A 373 26.21 12.41 14.10
C MET A 373 26.81 12.38 15.52
N THR A 374 26.29 11.52 16.41
CA THR A 374 26.80 11.44 17.78
C THR A 374 28.05 10.55 17.87
N GLY A 375 28.98 10.87 18.76
CA GLY A 375 30.26 10.16 18.89
C GLY A 375 31.32 10.59 17.87
N TYR A 376 32.30 9.71 17.62
CA TYR A 376 33.38 10.01 16.67
C TYR A 376 32.98 9.72 15.24
N THR A 377 32.51 10.74 14.54
CA THR A 377 32.05 10.68 13.15
C THR A 377 32.35 11.99 12.43
N SER A 378 32.60 11.91 11.12
CA SER A 378 32.82 13.06 10.24
C SER A 378 31.59 13.50 9.45
N GLY A 379 30.51 12.73 9.50
CA GLY A 379 29.27 13.04 8.76
C GLY A 379 28.11 12.12 9.12
N PRO A 380 26.89 12.45 8.65
CA PRO A 380 25.71 11.66 8.97
C PRO A 380 25.77 10.26 8.33
N HIS A 381 25.79 9.21 9.17
CA HIS A 381 25.77 7.82 8.73
C HIS A 381 25.36 6.90 9.88
N VAL A 382 25.10 5.65 9.59
CA VAL A 382 25.10 4.57 10.57
C VAL A 382 26.30 3.67 10.35
N CYS A 383 27.16 3.53 11.34
CA CYS A 383 28.22 2.52 11.34
C CYS A 383 27.63 1.21 11.83
N TYR A 384 27.50 0.27 10.90
CA TYR A 384 26.95 -1.07 11.12
C TYR A 384 28.07 -2.07 11.40
N ARG A 385 28.05 -2.67 12.58
CA ARG A 385 29.00 -3.69 12.99
C ARG A 385 28.34 -5.05 13.12
N PHE A 386 29.01 -6.09 12.69
CA PHE A 386 28.51 -7.45 12.66
C PHE A 386 29.46 -8.40 13.38
N TRP A 387 28.92 -9.23 14.28
CA TRP A 387 29.70 -10.23 15.01
C TRP A 387 29.23 -11.63 14.66
N LYS A 388 30.21 -12.53 14.49
CA LYS A 388 29.99 -13.97 14.37
C LYS A 388 30.85 -14.65 15.43
N ASN A 389 30.26 -15.44 16.31
CA ASN A 389 30.94 -16.11 17.42
C ASN A 389 31.85 -15.16 18.25
N GLY A 390 31.33 -13.98 18.61
CA GLY A 390 32.02 -12.98 19.41
C GLY A 390 33.11 -12.17 18.69
N ARG A 391 33.39 -12.45 17.39
CA ARG A 391 34.39 -11.70 16.60
C ARG A 391 33.71 -10.80 15.59
N GLN A 392 34.22 -9.56 15.43
CA GLN A 392 33.76 -8.66 14.40
C GLN A 392 34.20 -9.14 13.02
N VAL A 393 33.27 -9.23 12.08
CA VAL A 393 33.52 -9.73 10.73
C VAL A 393 32.85 -8.80 9.69
N ASP A 394 33.31 -8.90 8.44
CA ASP A 394 32.67 -8.24 7.32
C ASP A 394 31.36 -8.98 6.96
N PRO A 395 30.17 -8.39 7.13
CA PRO A 395 28.91 -9.07 6.83
C PRO A 395 28.77 -9.46 5.36
N PHE A 396 29.40 -8.71 4.44
CA PHE A 396 29.31 -8.98 2.99
C PHE A 396 30.16 -10.18 2.54
N ARG A 397 31.11 -10.61 3.37
CA ARG A 397 31.94 -11.80 3.12
C ARG A 397 31.44 -13.04 3.84
N GLN A 398 30.35 -12.93 4.62
CA GLN A 398 29.79 -14.07 5.32
C GLN A 398 28.74 -14.79 4.45
N LYS A 399 28.80 -16.11 4.42
CA LYS A 399 27.65 -16.93 4.01
C LYS A 399 26.63 -16.87 5.15
N LEU A 400 25.70 -15.93 5.07
CA LEU A 400 24.65 -15.80 6.06
C LEU A 400 23.57 -16.85 5.81
N PRO A 401 22.92 -17.37 6.86
CA PRO A 401 21.87 -18.35 6.69
C PRO A 401 20.72 -17.75 5.87
N GLU A 402 20.09 -18.56 5.05
CA GLU A 402 18.84 -18.23 4.40
C GLU A 402 17.73 -18.12 5.45
N ALA A 403 16.64 -17.43 5.14
CA ALA A 403 15.47 -17.44 6.00
C ALA A 403 14.91 -18.86 6.10
N LYS A 404 14.21 -19.13 7.20
CA LYS A 404 13.57 -20.44 7.37
C LYS A 404 12.62 -20.69 6.21
N PRO A 405 12.70 -21.85 5.54
CA PRO A 405 11.73 -22.22 4.53
C PRO A 405 10.33 -22.32 5.16
N ILE A 406 9.32 -22.28 4.32
CA ILE A 406 7.95 -22.56 4.76
C ILE A 406 7.90 -23.95 5.41
N LEU A 407 7.13 -24.09 6.48
CA LEU A 407 6.95 -25.40 7.12
C LEU A 407 6.35 -26.40 6.13
N ASN A 408 6.88 -27.62 6.08
CA ASN A 408 6.41 -28.66 5.14
C ASN A 408 4.90 -28.84 5.15
N GLN A 409 4.29 -28.76 6.33
CA GLN A 409 2.82 -28.86 6.52
C GLN A 409 2.04 -27.74 5.80
N LEU A 410 2.65 -26.56 5.62
CA LEU A 410 2.03 -25.40 4.98
C LEU A 410 2.38 -25.29 3.50
N LYS A 411 3.35 -26.07 3.00
CA LYS A 411 3.83 -25.95 1.61
C LYS A 411 2.73 -26.24 0.60
N VAL A 412 1.92 -27.27 0.82
CA VAL A 412 0.80 -27.63 -0.07
C VAL A 412 -0.24 -26.51 -0.09
N ASN A 413 -0.62 -26.00 1.09
CA ASN A 413 -1.57 -24.91 1.22
C ASN A 413 -1.07 -23.63 0.53
N TYR A 414 0.24 -23.34 0.67
CA TYR A 414 0.88 -22.22 -0.01
C TYR A 414 0.81 -22.37 -1.53
N LEU A 415 1.25 -23.53 -2.06
CA LEU A 415 1.29 -23.76 -3.50
C LEU A 415 -0.11 -23.67 -4.12
N ASN A 416 -1.13 -24.21 -3.44
CA ASN A 416 -2.51 -24.07 -3.89
C ASN A 416 -3.00 -22.61 -3.87
N ALA A 417 -2.62 -21.86 -2.83
CA ALA A 417 -3.06 -20.46 -2.66
C ALA A 417 -2.45 -19.49 -3.71
N ILE A 418 -1.32 -19.85 -4.32
CA ILE A 418 -0.66 -18.98 -5.32
C ILE A 418 -1.07 -19.29 -6.77
N ILE A 419 -1.80 -20.37 -7.06
CA ILE A 419 -2.12 -20.80 -8.44
C ILE A 419 -2.81 -19.68 -9.21
N ASP A 420 -3.90 -19.15 -8.68
CA ASP A 420 -4.69 -18.10 -9.35
C ASP A 420 -3.89 -16.81 -9.48
N LEU A 421 -3.18 -16.41 -8.42
CA LEU A 421 -2.33 -15.20 -8.44
C LEU A 421 -1.18 -15.34 -9.44
N LYS A 422 -0.59 -16.53 -9.55
CA LYS A 422 0.47 -16.78 -10.53
C LYS A 422 -0.07 -16.71 -11.96
N THR A 423 -1.21 -17.35 -12.22
CA THR A 423 -1.87 -17.30 -13.52
C THR A 423 -2.21 -15.87 -13.90
N GLN A 424 -2.82 -15.11 -12.99
CA GLN A 424 -3.15 -13.70 -13.21
C GLN A 424 -1.89 -12.86 -13.49
N LEU A 425 -0.82 -13.05 -12.71
CA LEU A 425 0.44 -12.33 -12.87
C LEU A 425 1.13 -12.64 -14.21
N ASP A 426 1.10 -13.90 -14.62
CA ASP A 426 1.69 -14.33 -15.89
C ASP A 426 0.92 -13.75 -17.11
N CYS A 427 -0.42 -13.58 -16.99
CA CYS A 427 -1.27 -12.98 -18.02
C CYS A 427 -1.09 -11.47 -18.18
N ILE A 428 -0.54 -10.73 -17.20
CA ILE A 428 -0.26 -9.30 -17.35
C ILE A 428 0.77 -9.13 -18.47
N SER A 429 0.49 -8.31 -19.49
CA SER A 429 1.46 -7.98 -20.54
C SER A 429 2.51 -6.98 -20.02
N PHE A 430 3.70 -6.96 -20.61
CA PHE A 430 4.73 -5.96 -20.32
C PHE A 430 4.58 -4.66 -21.15
N PHE A 431 3.68 -4.68 -22.13
CA PHE A 431 3.48 -3.54 -23.01
C PHE A 431 2.23 -2.79 -22.62
N PRO A 432 2.25 -1.45 -22.57
CA PRO A 432 1.03 -0.66 -22.43
C PRO A 432 0.15 -0.89 -23.67
N GLU A 433 -1.14 -1.08 -23.48
CA GLU A 433 -2.13 -1.27 -24.56
C GLU A 433 -2.09 -0.13 -25.61
N SER A 434 -1.65 1.08 -25.23
CA SER A 434 -1.50 2.23 -26.12
C SER A 434 -0.54 2.01 -27.28
N SER A 435 0.43 1.10 -27.17
CA SER A 435 1.37 0.81 -28.26
C SER A 435 0.76 -0.01 -29.41
N TYR A 436 -0.27 -0.80 -29.12
CA TYR A 436 -0.99 -1.59 -30.13
C TYR A 436 -2.00 -0.75 -30.93
N ILE A 437 -2.66 0.22 -30.28
CA ILE A 437 -3.62 1.11 -30.95
C ILE A 437 -2.88 2.00 -31.95
N ASN A 438 -1.72 2.56 -31.57
CA ASN A 438 -0.93 3.40 -32.48
C ASN A 438 -0.27 2.62 -33.62
N SER A 439 0.13 1.36 -33.40
CA SER A 439 0.65 0.51 -34.48
C SER A 439 -0.44 0.01 -35.42
N ALA A 440 -1.63 -0.31 -34.89
CA ALA A 440 -2.78 -0.71 -35.71
C ALA A 440 -3.35 0.45 -36.53
N LEU A 441 -3.36 1.68 -35.99
CA LEU A 441 -3.75 2.90 -36.72
C LEU A 441 -2.70 3.26 -37.80
N ALA A 442 -1.41 3.11 -37.49
CA ALA A 442 -0.33 3.38 -38.46
C ALA A 442 -0.32 2.39 -39.62
N LEU A 443 -0.74 1.12 -39.40
CA LEU A 443 -0.89 0.13 -40.46
C LEU A 443 -2.12 0.38 -41.33
N SER A 444 -3.21 0.91 -40.73
CA SER A 444 -4.41 1.25 -41.51
C SER A 444 -4.25 2.50 -42.39
N GLU A 445 -3.34 3.41 -42.07
CA GLU A 445 -3.03 4.60 -42.90
C GLU A 445 -2.03 4.29 -44.02
N SER A 446 -1.28 3.20 -43.94
CA SER A 446 -0.35 2.77 -45.02
C SER A 446 -1.04 2.02 -46.15
N ASP A 447 -2.25 1.48 -45.92
CA ASP A 447 -3.01 0.70 -46.94
C ASP A 447 -3.99 1.58 -47.77
N ILE A 448 -3.95 2.92 -47.57
CA ILE A 448 -4.84 3.90 -48.26
C ILE A 448 -4.00 4.84 -49.18
N LYS A 449 -2.78 4.46 -49.54
CA LYS A 449 -2.00 5.20 -50.55
C LYS A 449 -1.69 4.36 -51.76
#